data_3c0010ddbe398f3cbe4bef8593f6e69f
#
_entry.id   3c0010ddbe398f3cbe4bef8593f6e69f
#
_cell.length_a   1.000
_cell.length_b   1.000
_cell.length_c   1.000
_cell.angle_alpha   90.00
_cell.angle_beta   90.00
_cell.angle_gamma   90.00
#
_symmetry.space_group_name_H-M   'P 1'
#
loop_
_entity.id
_entity.type
_entity.pdbx_description
1 polymer ?
#
loop_
_entity_poly.entity_id
_entity_poly.type
_entity_poly.pdbx_seq_one_letter_code
_entity_poly.pdbx_strand_id
1 'polypeptide(L)'
;MPTHVALLRGINLRPHKRVAMPALRALVEGLGHADVATYIASGNVVFTAGTAESTLADDLEKAIADELGVTCRVVTLSREELARVVADNPYPDEPDPKRVHAIFLTGTAGQAAQKRLTEVQDKLGEKVGRDEARILGRTLYLHTPDGFGRSELAKVLSRPGGPAEGTARNWATVTKLLAMCEPSGTVGS
;
A
#
# COMPACT_ATOMS: atom_id res chain seq x y z
N MET A 1 -19.10 -2.60 -8.23
CA MET A 1 -17.70 -2.90 -8.62
C MET A 1 -16.78 -1.92 -7.92
N PRO A 2 -15.79 -2.37 -7.15
CA PRO A 2 -14.94 -1.47 -6.37
C PRO A 2 -14.22 -0.44 -7.24
N THR A 3 -14.24 0.80 -6.79
CA THR A 3 -13.62 1.94 -7.48
C THR A 3 -12.36 2.42 -6.76
N HIS A 4 -12.19 2.01 -5.49
CA HIS A 4 -11.11 2.47 -4.63
C HIS A 4 -10.50 1.32 -3.82
N VAL A 5 -9.28 1.55 -3.39
CA VAL A 5 -8.54 0.70 -2.44
C VAL A 5 -8.08 1.55 -1.27
N ALA A 6 -8.24 1.05 -0.05
CA ALA A 6 -7.65 1.62 1.15
C ALA A 6 -6.60 0.65 1.72
N LEU A 7 -5.44 1.20 2.05
CA LEU A 7 -4.28 0.48 2.58
C LEU A 7 -3.95 1.02 3.97
N LEU A 8 -4.22 0.22 5.01
CA LEU A 8 -3.94 0.60 6.39
C LEU A 8 -2.45 0.35 6.71
N ARG A 9 -1.83 1.26 7.44
CA ARG A 9 -0.42 1.15 7.83
C ARG A 9 -0.27 0.59 9.24
N GLY A 10 0.53 -0.47 9.37
CA GLY A 10 1.04 -0.94 10.66
C GLY A 10 0.00 -1.54 11.60
N ILE A 11 -1.12 -2.03 11.08
CA ILE A 11 -2.09 -2.82 11.86
C ILE A 11 -1.67 -4.29 11.93
N ASN A 12 -2.21 -5.00 12.92
CA ASN A 12 -2.01 -6.45 13.12
C ASN A 12 -0.55 -6.93 13.28
N LEU A 13 0.39 -5.99 13.46
CA LEU A 13 1.80 -6.30 13.72
C LEU A 13 2.08 -6.45 15.23
N ARG A 14 1.22 -5.88 16.09
CA ARG A 14 1.35 -5.91 17.55
C ARG A 14 -0.01 -6.16 18.19
N PRO A 15 -0.06 -6.76 19.41
CA PRO A 15 -1.33 -7.11 20.07
C PRO A 15 -2.32 -5.95 20.24
N HIS A 16 -1.82 -4.73 20.52
CA HIS A 16 -2.64 -3.53 20.75
C HIS A 16 -3.05 -2.76 19.47
N LYS A 17 -2.66 -3.24 18.29
CA LYS A 17 -3.07 -2.69 16.99
C LYS A 17 -3.81 -3.75 16.17
N ARG A 18 -4.66 -4.53 16.83
CA ARG A 18 -5.46 -5.56 16.17
C ARG A 18 -6.74 -4.96 15.60
N VAL A 19 -6.92 -5.17 14.31
CA VAL A 19 -8.15 -4.86 13.57
C VAL A 19 -8.64 -6.15 12.94
N ALA A 20 -9.81 -6.62 13.38
CA ALA A 20 -10.45 -7.77 12.76
C ALA A 20 -11.00 -7.39 11.38
N MET A 21 -10.72 -8.17 10.36
CA MET A 21 -11.15 -7.86 8.99
C MET A 21 -12.67 -7.75 8.83
N PRO A 22 -13.50 -8.58 9.50
CA PRO A 22 -14.96 -8.41 9.49
C PRO A 22 -15.41 -7.07 10.10
N ALA A 23 -14.77 -6.63 11.19
CA ALA A 23 -15.08 -5.35 11.83
C ALA A 23 -14.69 -4.15 10.92
N LEU A 24 -13.52 -4.24 10.28
CA LEU A 24 -13.08 -3.22 9.31
C LEU A 24 -14.04 -3.14 8.12
N ARG A 25 -14.51 -4.29 7.62
CA ARG A 25 -15.49 -4.34 6.53
C ARG A 25 -16.81 -3.66 6.94
N ALA A 26 -17.37 -4.04 8.09
CA ALA A 26 -18.61 -3.47 8.60
C ALA A 26 -18.51 -1.95 8.82
N LEU A 27 -17.35 -1.46 9.31
CA LEU A 27 -17.07 -0.03 9.48
C LEU A 27 -17.11 0.69 8.14
N VAL A 28 -16.43 0.17 7.12
CA VAL A 28 -16.39 0.79 5.78
C VAL A 28 -17.78 0.78 5.13
N GLU A 29 -18.56 -0.28 5.30
CA GLU A 29 -19.97 -0.34 4.88
C GLU A 29 -20.83 0.69 5.64
N GLY A 30 -20.60 0.86 6.94
CA GLY A 30 -21.28 1.84 7.80
C GLY A 30 -21.03 3.31 7.41
N LEU A 31 -19.89 3.59 6.78
CA LEU A 31 -19.57 4.91 6.20
C LEU A 31 -20.30 5.19 4.86
N GLY A 32 -21.16 4.28 4.40
CA GLY A 32 -21.92 4.44 3.16
C GLY A 32 -21.20 4.00 1.89
N HIS A 33 -20.10 3.26 2.02
CA HIS A 33 -19.41 2.67 0.89
C HIS A 33 -20.03 1.32 0.50
N ALA A 34 -19.97 0.96 -0.78
CA ALA A 34 -20.53 -0.28 -1.31
C ALA A 34 -19.44 -1.26 -1.81
N ASP A 35 -19.82 -2.47 -2.15
CA ASP A 35 -18.92 -3.52 -2.70
C ASP A 35 -17.68 -3.77 -1.84
N VAL A 36 -17.81 -3.67 -0.52
CA VAL A 36 -16.67 -3.72 0.40
C VAL A 36 -16.14 -5.14 0.53
N ALA A 37 -14.86 -5.32 0.26
CA ALA A 37 -14.15 -6.57 0.52
C ALA A 37 -12.76 -6.31 1.12
N THR A 38 -12.32 -7.19 2.02
CA THR A 38 -11.00 -7.14 2.62
C THR A 38 -10.10 -8.23 2.06
N TYR A 39 -8.79 -7.94 1.97
CA TYR A 39 -7.80 -8.90 1.53
C TYR A 39 -6.65 -9.00 2.51
N ILE A 40 -6.44 -10.20 3.07
CA ILE A 40 -5.46 -10.57 4.10
C ILE A 40 -5.46 -9.63 5.33
N ALA A 41 -4.83 -10.06 6.42
CA ALA A 41 -4.84 -9.34 7.70
C ALA A 41 -3.97 -8.07 7.74
N SER A 42 -3.27 -7.73 6.68
CA SER A 42 -2.41 -6.53 6.62
C SER A 42 -3.17 -5.21 6.37
N GLY A 43 -4.52 -5.26 6.32
CA GLY A 43 -5.36 -4.07 6.21
C GLY A 43 -5.47 -3.54 4.78
N ASN A 44 -5.99 -4.37 3.88
CA ASN A 44 -6.33 -3.98 2.53
C ASN A 44 -7.85 -4.07 2.37
N VAL A 45 -8.46 -3.00 1.88
CA VAL A 45 -9.90 -2.93 1.62
C VAL A 45 -10.11 -2.41 0.21
N VAL A 46 -10.98 -3.08 -0.55
CA VAL A 46 -11.50 -2.57 -1.81
C VAL A 46 -12.97 -2.19 -1.61
N PHE A 47 -13.44 -1.11 -2.22
CA PHE A 47 -14.81 -0.62 -2.06
C PHE A 47 -15.20 0.33 -3.20
N THR A 48 -16.51 0.52 -3.36
CA THR A 48 -17.07 1.59 -4.19
C THR A 48 -17.30 2.80 -3.29
N ALA A 49 -16.62 3.92 -3.58
CA ALA A 49 -16.73 5.12 -2.78
C ALA A 49 -18.12 5.73 -2.87
N GLY A 50 -18.71 6.04 -1.71
CA GLY A 50 -19.97 6.75 -1.56
C GLY A 50 -19.81 8.24 -1.25
N THR A 51 -18.57 8.71 -1.04
CA THR A 51 -18.23 10.10 -0.69
C THR A 51 -17.11 10.64 -1.56
N ALA A 52 -16.78 11.92 -1.39
CA ALA A 52 -15.71 12.57 -2.15
C ALA A 52 -14.34 11.94 -1.86
N GLU A 53 -13.56 11.71 -2.90
CA GLU A 53 -12.22 11.07 -2.84
C GLU A 53 -11.25 11.82 -1.91
N SER A 54 -11.36 13.15 -1.85
CA SER A 54 -10.46 14.00 -1.07
C SER A 54 -10.51 13.77 0.45
N THR A 55 -11.58 13.20 0.99
CA THR A 55 -11.78 12.98 2.43
C THR A 55 -11.66 11.50 2.83
N LEU A 56 -11.63 10.56 1.87
CA LEU A 56 -11.70 9.13 2.13
C LEU A 56 -10.66 8.62 3.15
N ALA A 57 -9.43 9.08 3.04
CA ALA A 57 -8.36 8.63 3.95
C ALA A 57 -8.60 9.12 5.37
N ASP A 58 -8.93 10.39 5.53
CA ASP A 58 -9.16 11.03 6.84
C ASP A 58 -10.43 10.46 7.50
N ASP A 59 -11.51 10.26 6.74
CA ASP A 59 -12.75 9.68 7.22
C ASP A 59 -12.54 8.24 7.73
N LEU A 60 -11.77 7.44 6.98
CA LEU A 60 -11.41 6.08 7.38
C LEU A 60 -10.49 6.06 8.61
N GLU A 61 -9.46 6.93 8.67
CA GLU A 61 -8.57 7.05 9.83
C GLU A 61 -9.36 7.39 11.09
N LYS A 62 -10.26 8.38 10.99
CA LYS A 62 -11.12 8.81 12.10
C LYS A 62 -12.05 7.71 12.56
N ALA A 63 -12.80 7.08 11.65
CA ALA A 63 -13.73 6.01 12.00
C ALA A 63 -13.03 4.80 12.63
N ILE A 64 -11.86 4.39 12.11
CA ILE A 64 -11.05 3.31 12.67
C ILE A 64 -10.60 3.65 14.11
N ALA A 65 -10.19 4.89 14.35
CA ALA A 65 -9.80 5.33 15.69
C ALA A 65 -10.99 5.34 16.65
N ASP A 66 -12.13 5.89 16.23
CA ASP A 66 -13.31 6.08 17.07
C ASP A 66 -14.02 4.74 17.38
N GLU A 67 -14.17 3.86 16.38
CA GLU A 67 -14.98 2.64 16.54
C GLU A 67 -14.15 1.39 16.88
N LEU A 68 -12.90 1.31 16.37
CA LEU A 68 -12.04 0.14 16.60
C LEU A 68 -10.90 0.42 17.60
N GLY A 69 -10.77 1.67 18.08
CA GLY A 69 -9.76 2.05 19.06
C GLY A 69 -8.31 1.97 18.54
N VAL A 70 -8.11 1.95 17.24
CA VAL A 70 -6.79 1.78 16.61
C VAL A 70 -6.42 3.02 15.79
N THR A 71 -5.40 3.75 16.22
CA THR A 71 -4.83 4.84 15.42
C THR A 71 -3.88 4.26 14.37
N CYS A 72 -4.19 4.44 13.11
CA CYS A 72 -3.36 4.08 11.97
C CYS A 72 -3.47 5.13 10.86
N ARG A 73 -2.50 5.14 9.93
CA ARG A 73 -2.59 5.93 8.71
C ARG A 73 -3.21 5.09 7.61
N VAL A 74 -3.98 5.73 6.76
CA VAL A 74 -4.63 5.11 5.60
C VAL A 74 -4.16 5.80 4.32
N VAL A 75 -3.81 5.01 3.32
CA VAL A 75 -3.59 5.51 1.96
C VAL A 75 -4.72 5.01 1.10
N THR A 76 -5.40 5.91 0.42
CA THR A 76 -6.43 5.59 -0.56
C THR A 76 -5.92 5.80 -1.97
N LEU A 77 -6.36 4.93 -2.88
CA LEU A 77 -6.06 5.00 -4.31
C LEU A 77 -7.34 4.70 -5.08
N SER A 78 -7.57 5.41 -6.17
CA SER A 78 -8.58 4.97 -7.14
C SER A 78 -8.10 3.72 -7.88
N ARG A 79 -9.03 2.99 -8.48
CA ARG A 79 -8.71 1.84 -9.34
C ARG A 79 -7.76 2.24 -10.47
N GLU A 80 -7.98 3.41 -11.06
CA GLU A 80 -7.17 3.96 -12.15
C GLU A 80 -5.74 4.29 -11.68
N GLU A 81 -5.58 4.82 -10.46
CA GLU A 81 -4.27 5.04 -9.87
C GLU A 81 -3.55 3.72 -9.61
N LEU A 82 -4.24 2.72 -9.05
CA LEU A 82 -3.66 1.40 -8.82
C LEU A 82 -3.28 0.70 -10.13
N ALA A 83 -4.10 0.84 -11.18
CA ALA A 83 -3.79 0.31 -12.51
C ALA A 83 -2.53 0.95 -13.10
N ARG A 84 -2.36 2.29 -12.93
CA ARG A 84 -1.12 2.97 -13.33
C ARG A 84 0.08 2.47 -12.54
N VAL A 85 -0.06 2.28 -11.23
CA VAL A 85 1.02 1.69 -10.41
C VAL A 85 1.45 0.32 -10.94
N VAL A 86 0.50 -0.51 -11.38
CA VAL A 86 0.82 -1.83 -11.95
C VAL A 86 1.50 -1.69 -13.31
N ALA A 87 1.03 -0.79 -14.17
CA ALA A 87 1.61 -0.56 -15.50
C ALA A 87 3.03 0.04 -15.44
N ASP A 88 3.29 0.89 -14.45
CA ASP A 88 4.56 1.61 -14.29
C ASP A 88 5.64 0.80 -13.54
N ASN A 89 5.40 -0.48 -13.23
CA ASN A 89 6.36 -1.32 -12.51
C ASN A 89 7.71 -1.38 -13.26
N PRO A 90 8.81 -0.87 -12.66
CA PRO A 90 10.11 -0.86 -13.32
C PRO A 90 10.84 -2.22 -13.28
N TYR A 91 10.23 -3.24 -12.67
CA TYR A 91 10.79 -4.59 -12.49
C TYR A 91 9.84 -5.68 -13.00
N PRO A 92 9.37 -5.60 -14.27
CA PRO A 92 8.36 -6.54 -14.79
C PRO A 92 8.89 -7.96 -14.94
N ASP A 93 10.22 -8.12 -15.05
CA ASP A 93 10.88 -9.43 -15.29
C ASP A 93 11.20 -10.20 -13.99
N GLU A 94 10.90 -9.62 -12.80
CA GLU A 94 11.10 -10.35 -11.54
C GLU A 94 10.02 -11.44 -11.38
N PRO A 95 10.41 -12.73 -11.42
CA PRO A 95 9.44 -13.84 -11.41
C PRO A 95 8.80 -14.06 -10.04
N ASP A 96 9.45 -13.64 -8.95
CA ASP A 96 8.91 -13.78 -7.60
C ASP A 96 8.27 -12.45 -7.13
N PRO A 97 6.92 -12.36 -7.11
CA PRO A 97 6.23 -11.13 -6.71
C PRO A 97 6.45 -10.73 -5.25
N LYS A 98 7.11 -11.57 -4.44
CA LYS A 98 7.50 -11.23 -3.07
C LYS A 98 8.79 -10.43 -3.01
N ARG A 99 9.53 -10.34 -4.11
CA ARG A 99 10.78 -9.57 -4.21
C ARG A 99 10.57 -8.14 -4.67
N VAL A 100 9.39 -7.82 -5.19
CA VAL A 100 9.00 -6.45 -5.55
C VAL A 100 7.97 -5.94 -4.55
N HIS A 101 8.17 -4.72 -4.06
CA HIS A 101 7.24 -4.02 -3.18
C HIS A 101 6.91 -2.64 -3.74
N ALA A 102 5.64 -2.26 -3.64
CA ALA A 102 5.22 -0.88 -3.80
C ALA A 102 5.04 -0.25 -2.41
N ILE A 103 5.70 0.88 -2.18
CA ILE A 103 5.49 1.73 -1.00
C ILE A 103 4.68 2.93 -1.45
N PHE A 104 3.43 2.98 -1.04
CA PHE A 104 2.49 4.07 -1.34
C PHE A 104 2.75 5.20 -0.36
N LEU A 105 3.27 6.32 -0.85
CA LEU A 105 3.71 7.45 -0.02
C LEU A 105 2.51 8.27 0.45
N THR A 106 2.52 8.68 1.73
CA THR A 106 1.45 9.50 2.34
C THR A 106 1.55 10.98 2.03
N GLY A 107 2.68 11.44 1.50
CA GLY A 107 2.91 12.82 1.10
C GLY A 107 3.07 12.97 -0.40
N THR A 108 3.23 14.22 -0.86
CA THR A 108 3.61 14.50 -2.25
C THR A 108 4.98 13.92 -2.53
N ALA A 109 5.03 12.87 -3.35
CA ALA A 109 6.28 12.40 -3.92
C ALA A 109 6.76 13.45 -4.92
N GLY A 110 7.79 14.14 -4.56
CA GLY A 110 8.41 15.16 -5.38
C GLY A 110 9.92 15.03 -5.31
N GLN A 111 10.61 16.04 -5.78
CA GLN A 111 12.08 16.13 -5.70
C GLN A 111 12.64 15.85 -4.31
N ALA A 112 11.88 16.22 -3.23
CA ALA A 112 12.29 15.97 -1.86
C ALA A 112 12.33 14.47 -1.50
N ALA A 113 11.37 13.69 -1.96
CA ALA A 113 11.36 12.23 -1.73
C ALA A 113 12.48 11.55 -2.54
N GLN A 114 12.68 11.97 -3.79
CA GLN A 114 13.77 11.48 -4.63
C GLN A 114 15.15 11.79 -4.01
N LYS A 115 15.35 13.02 -3.52
CA LYS A 115 16.57 13.41 -2.83
C LYS A 115 16.85 12.56 -1.60
N ARG A 116 15.82 12.34 -0.77
CA ARG A 116 15.92 11.48 0.43
C ARG A 116 16.26 10.02 0.06
N LEU A 117 15.70 9.50 -1.01
CA LEU A 117 16.03 8.16 -1.47
C LEU A 117 17.50 8.07 -1.86
N THR A 118 18.00 9.02 -2.64
CA THR A 118 19.42 9.09 -3.03
C THR A 118 20.33 9.19 -1.81
N GLU A 119 20.02 10.07 -0.85
CA GLU A 119 20.79 10.20 0.40
C GLU A 119 20.85 8.90 1.20
N VAL A 120 19.75 8.12 1.21
CA VAL A 120 19.72 6.81 1.88
C VAL A 120 20.60 5.79 1.16
N GLN A 121 20.51 5.74 -0.16
CA GLN A 121 21.32 4.83 -0.98
C GLN A 121 22.82 5.15 -0.84
N ASP A 122 23.20 6.42 -0.89
CA ASP A 122 24.56 6.89 -0.71
C ASP A 122 25.11 6.54 0.70
N LYS A 123 24.28 6.76 1.73
CA LYS A 123 24.65 6.44 3.11
C LYS A 123 24.82 4.94 3.37
N LEU A 124 24.05 4.11 2.72
CA LEU A 124 24.16 2.66 2.81
C LEU A 124 25.35 2.12 2.01
N GLY A 125 25.69 2.78 0.89
CA GLY A 125 26.80 2.38 0.03
C GLY A 125 26.69 0.90 -0.37
N GLU A 126 27.74 0.13 -0.15
CA GLU A 126 27.78 -1.30 -0.51
C GLU A 126 26.72 -2.17 0.18
N LYS A 127 26.12 -1.69 1.31
CA LYS A 127 25.05 -2.40 2.01
C LYS A 127 23.73 -2.42 1.25
N VAL A 128 23.57 -1.60 0.21
CA VAL A 128 22.44 -1.70 -0.72
C VAL A 128 22.47 -3.03 -1.47
N GLY A 129 23.67 -3.56 -1.76
CA GLY A 129 23.85 -4.82 -2.46
C GLY A 129 23.22 -4.80 -3.85
N ARG A 130 22.31 -5.75 -4.11
CA ARG A 130 21.55 -5.86 -5.37
C ARG A 130 20.17 -5.21 -5.33
N ASP A 131 19.84 -4.56 -4.21
CA ASP A 131 18.55 -3.92 -4.06
C ASP A 131 18.44 -2.68 -4.93
N GLU A 132 17.27 -2.47 -5.50
CA GLU A 132 16.97 -1.29 -6.31
C GLU A 132 15.71 -0.60 -5.78
N ALA A 133 15.69 0.73 -5.82
CA ALA A 133 14.50 1.50 -5.49
C ALA A 133 14.33 2.67 -6.47
N ARG A 134 13.10 2.88 -6.92
CA ARG A 134 12.71 3.97 -7.83
C ARG A 134 11.40 4.60 -7.38
N ILE A 135 11.30 5.92 -7.46
CA ILE A 135 10.06 6.65 -7.20
C ILE A 135 9.46 7.08 -8.53
N LEU A 136 8.21 6.67 -8.77
CA LEU A 136 7.40 7.11 -9.89
C LEU A 136 6.06 7.64 -9.32
N GLY A 137 5.77 8.90 -9.55
CA GLY A 137 4.60 9.56 -8.95
C GLY A 137 4.64 9.49 -7.41
N ARG A 138 3.58 8.94 -6.81
CA ARG A 138 3.45 8.74 -5.35
C ARG A 138 3.82 7.33 -4.89
N THR A 139 4.49 6.56 -5.72
CA THR A 139 4.86 5.17 -5.41
C THR A 139 6.38 5.00 -5.47
N LEU A 140 6.94 4.45 -4.41
CA LEU A 140 8.30 3.95 -4.40
C LEU A 140 8.26 2.45 -4.68
N TYR A 141 8.90 2.04 -5.77
CA TYR A 141 9.09 0.64 -6.13
C TYR A 141 10.42 0.17 -5.57
N LEU A 142 10.37 -0.92 -4.84
CA LEU A 142 11.54 -1.52 -4.20
C LEU A 142 11.69 -2.95 -4.68
N HIS A 143 12.83 -3.26 -5.30
CA HIS A 143 13.21 -4.59 -5.72
C HIS A 143 14.29 -5.13 -4.77
N THR A 144 14.05 -6.28 -4.18
CA THR A 144 14.94 -6.93 -3.21
C THR A 144 15.20 -8.38 -3.63
N PRO A 145 16.16 -8.62 -4.55
CA PRO A 145 16.43 -9.96 -5.10
C PRO A 145 16.77 -11.02 -4.04
N ASP A 146 17.40 -10.61 -2.94
CA ASP A 146 17.77 -11.47 -1.82
C ASP A 146 16.69 -11.57 -0.73
N GLY A 147 15.54 -10.90 -0.93
CA GLY A 147 14.38 -10.90 -0.06
C GLY A 147 14.28 -9.70 0.85
N PHE A 148 13.06 -9.18 1.00
CA PHE A 148 12.74 -7.96 1.76
C PHE A 148 13.28 -7.97 3.21
N GLY A 149 13.19 -9.09 3.92
CA GLY A 149 13.64 -9.20 5.30
C GLY A 149 15.15 -9.10 5.50
N ARG A 150 15.94 -9.32 4.44
CA ARG A 150 17.42 -9.24 4.47
C ARG A 150 17.92 -7.88 3.99
N SER A 151 17.10 -7.11 3.32
CA SER A 151 17.45 -5.84 2.71
C SER A 151 17.66 -4.74 3.76
N GLU A 152 18.84 -4.15 3.80
CA GLU A 152 19.12 -2.98 4.62
C GLU A 152 18.39 -1.75 4.07
N LEU A 153 18.25 -1.65 2.75
CA LEU A 153 17.48 -0.59 2.10
C LEU A 153 16.00 -0.66 2.51
N ALA A 154 15.37 -1.85 2.46
CA ALA A 154 14.00 -2.05 2.90
C ALA A 154 13.80 -1.68 4.37
N LYS A 155 14.73 -2.06 5.25
CA LYS A 155 14.69 -1.72 6.68
C LYS A 155 14.68 -0.21 6.92
N VAL A 156 15.53 0.54 6.20
CA VAL A 156 15.61 2.00 6.33
C VAL A 156 14.35 2.66 5.76
N LEU A 157 13.91 2.24 4.57
CA LEU A 157 12.75 2.83 3.90
C LEU A 157 11.42 2.56 4.63
N SER A 158 11.30 1.42 5.33
CA SER A 158 10.07 1.01 6.02
C SER A 158 9.95 1.54 7.45
N ARG A 159 10.96 2.24 7.98
CA ARG A 159 10.92 2.76 9.36
C ARG A 159 9.83 3.83 9.51
N PRO A 160 9.12 3.85 10.66
CA PRO A 160 8.26 4.99 11.02
C PRO A 160 9.07 6.28 11.06
N GLY A 161 8.58 7.35 10.42
CA GLY A 161 9.32 8.62 10.28
C GLY A 161 10.53 8.53 9.34
N GLY A 162 10.65 7.45 8.59
CA GLY A 162 11.71 7.24 7.61
C GLY A 162 11.52 8.08 6.33
N PRO A 163 12.50 8.00 5.41
CA PRO A 163 12.51 8.81 4.20
C PRO A 163 11.38 8.51 3.22
N ALA A 164 10.79 7.32 3.31
CA ALA A 164 9.63 6.90 2.51
C ALA A 164 8.43 6.65 3.45
N GLU A 165 7.86 7.73 4.00
CA GLU A 165 6.67 7.59 4.82
C GLU A 165 5.49 7.13 3.96
N GLY A 166 5.08 5.89 4.15
CA GLY A 166 4.05 5.25 3.34
C GLY A 166 3.69 3.87 3.85
N THR A 167 2.88 3.16 3.10
CA THR A 167 2.51 1.77 3.40
C THR A 167 3.00 0.83 2.30
N ALA A 168 3.75 -0.21 2.68
CA ALA A 168 4.33 -1.16 1.75
C ALA A 168 3.40 -2.35 1.49
N ARG A 169 3.33 -2.78 0.23
CA ARG A 169 2.68 -4.03 -0.18
C ARG A 169 3.58 -4.77 -1.17
N ASN A 170 3.70 -6.10 -1.01
CA ASN A 170 4.38 -6.89 -2.02
C ASN A 170 3.56 -6.94 -3.32
N TRP A 171 4.22 -7.27 -4.42
CA TRP A 171 3.63 -7.21 -5.74
C TRP A 171 2.43 -8.15 -5.92
N ALA A 172 2.47 -9.33 -5.28
CA ALA A 172 1.33 -10.23 -5.28
C ALA A 172 0.06 -9.60 -4.67
N THR A 173 0.23 -8.82 -3.60
CA THR A 173 -0.88 -8.07 -2.99
C THR A 173 -1.37 -6.95 -3.90
N VAL A 174 -0.47 -6.19 -4.51
CA VAL A 174 -0.82 -5.07 -5.40
C VAL A 174 -1.65 -5.56 -6.59
N THR A 175 -1.18 -6.59 -7.28
CA THR A 175 -1.88 -7.16 -8.43
C THR A 175 -3.20 -7.82 -8.05
N LYS A 176 -3.27 -8.47 -6.87
CA LYS A 176 -4.52 -9.05 -6.37
C LYS A 176 -5.57 -7.98 -6.07
N LEU A 177 -5.17 -6.86 -5.46
CA LEU A 177 -6.08 -5.75 -5.17
C LEU A 177 -6.65 -5.13 -6.46
N LEU A 178 -5.82 -4.96 -7.49
CA LEU A 178 -6.29 -4.49 -8.79
C LEU A 178 -7.31 -5.47 -9.38
N ALA A 179 -7.00 -6.77 -9.38
CA ALA A 179 -7.92 -7.81 -9.87
C ALA A 179 -9.26 -7.84 -9.11
N MET A 180 -9.26 -7.49 -7.81
CA MET A 180 -10.51 -7.36 -7.02
C MET A 180 -11.35 -6.13 -7.40
N CYS A 181 -10.74 -5.13 -8.02
CA CYS A 181 -11.43 -3.95 -8.55
C CYS A 181 -11.91 -4.13 -10.01
N GLU A 182 -11.53 -5.23 -10.67
CA GLU A 182 -11.97 -5.54 -12.02
C GLU A 182 -13.31 -6.30 -11.99
N PRO A 183 -14.14 -6.21 -13.06
CA PRO A 183 -15.32 -7.04 -13.16
C PRO A 183 -14.88 -8.51 -13.15
N SER A 184 -15.54 -9.33 -12.33
CA SER A 184 -15.39 -10.79 -12.40
C SER A 184 -15.66 -11.21 -13.83
N GLY A 185 -14.61 -11.54 -14.59
CA GLY A 185 -14.76 -11.97 -15.97
C GLY A 185 -15.75 -13.10 -16.01
N THR A 186 -16.82 -12.92 -16.76
CA THR A 186 -17.68 -14.01 -17.18
C THR A 186 -16.77 -14.97 -17.92
N VAL A 187 -16.41 -16.08 -17.28
CA VAL A 187 -15.80 -17.21 -17.99
C VAL A 187 -16.86 -17.62 -18.99
N GLY A 188 -16.68 -17.20 -20.25
CA GLY A 188 -17.52 -17.61 -21.35
C GLY A 188 -17.45 -19.12 -21.45
N SER A 189 -18.62 -19.71 -21.41
CA SER A 189 -18.91 -21.12 -21.72
C SER A 189 -18.45 -21.47 -23.11
#